data_4933aba4e47857bdd5ba4424654186ba
#
_entry.id   4933aba4e47857bdd5ba4424654186ba
#
_cell.length_a   1.000
_cell.length_b   1.000
_cell.length_c   1.000
_cell.angle_alpha   90.00
_cell.angle_beta   90.00
_cell.angle_gamma   90.00
#
_symmetry.space_group_name_H-M   'P 1'
#
loop_
_entity.id
_entity.type
_entity.pdbx_description
1 polymer ?
#
loop_
_entity_poly.entity_id
_entity_poly.type
_entity_poly.pdbx_seq_one_letter_code
_entity_poly.pdbx_strand_id
1 'polypeptide(L)'
;MTDETTADQVRQHLKDLDEELAEMRRLAGDVRDRRGQDGASSIGLQEPEELATELTGLAETEAVIDTLEQRRETLEAKLKELS
;
A
#
# COMPACT_ATOMS: atom_id res chain seq x y z
N MET A 1 2.35 -29.32 -15.78
CA MET A 1 2.58 -28.55 -15.64
C MET A 1 1.94 -27.54 -15.03
N THR A 2 2.10 -27.33 -14.29
CA THR A 2 1.43 -26.68 -13.39
C THR A 2 1.85 -25.34 -13.21
N ASP A 3 2.84 -24.92 -13.88
CA ASP A 3 3.21 -23.70 -13.70
C ASP A 3 2.75 -22.78 -14.64
N GLU A 4 1.73 -23.02 -15.33
CA GLU A 4 1.37 -22.23 -16.29
C GLU A 4 0.71 -21.07 -15.81
N THR A 5 1.38 -20.02 -15.50
CA THR A 5 0.82 -18.73 -15.24
C THR A 5 0.50 -18.13 -16.57
N THR A 6 -0.74 -18.10 -16.89
CA THR A 6 -1.17 -17.55 -18.16
C THR A 6 -1.24 -16.03 -18.08
N ALA A 7 -1.27 -15.37 -19.23
CA ALA A 7 -1.40 -13.92 -19.25
C ALA A 7 -2.66 -13.44 -18.51
N ASP A 8 -3.75 -14.21 -18.64
CA ASP A 8 -4.99 -13.85 -17.95
C ASP A 8 -4.84 -13.91 -16.44
N GLN A 9 -4.12 -14.90 -15.93
CA GLN A 9 -3.87 -14.99 -14.50
C GLN A 9 -3.02 -13.83 -14.01
N VAL A 10 -2.02 -13.45 -14.78
CA VAL A 10 -1.17 -12.31 -14.42
C VAL A 10 -1.99 -11.02 -14.40
N ARG A 11 -2.85 -10.84 -15.39
CA ARG A 11 -3.73 -9.66 -15.43
C ARG A 11 -4.65 -9.61 -14.21
N GLN A 12 -5.16 -10.76 -13.81
CA GLN A 12 -6.02 -10.82 -12.63
C GLN A 12 -5.24 -10.45 -11.37
N HIS A 13 -4.03 -10.96 -11.24
CA HIS A 13 -3.18 -10.61 -10.10
C HIS A 13 -2.86 -9.12 -10.09
N LEU A 14 -2.59 -8.55 -11.25
CA LEU A 14 -2.32 -7.12 -11.36
C LEU A 14 -3.53 -6.30 -10.93
N LYS A 15 -4.71 -6.72 -11.33
CA LYS A 15 -5.93 -6.04 -10.94
C LYS A 15 -6.12 -6.09 -9.43
N ASP A 16 -5.90 -7.26 -8.84
CA ASP A 16 -6.01 -7.43 -7.39
C ASP A 16 -5.00 -6.56 -6.65
N LEU A 17 -3.76 -6.51 -7.17
CA LEU A 17 -2.73 -5.68 -6.57
C LEU A 17 -3.07 -4.19 -6.68
N ASP A 18 -3.63 -3.78 -7.81
CA ASP A 18 -4.03 -2.39 -7.99
C ASP A 18 -5.12 -2.00 -6.99
N GLU A 19 -6.06 -2.90 -6.73
CA GLU A 19 -7.10 -2.66 -5.75
C GLU A 19 -6.51 -2.56 -4.34
N GLU A 20 -5.60 -3.46 -4.01
CA GLU A 20 -4.93 -3.41 -2.71
C GLU A 20 -4.09 -2.14 -2.56
N LEU A 21 -3.37 -1.77 -3.60
CA LEU A 21 -2.56 -0.55 -3.57
C LEU A 21 -3.44 0.68 -3.39
N ALA A 22 -4.56 0.74 -4.08
CA ALA A 22 -5.46 1.87 -3.95
C ALA A 22 -5.99 1.98 -2.52
N GLU A 23 -6.34 0.85 -1.93
CA GLU A 23 -6.83 0.83 -0.57
C GLU A 23 -5.74 1.24 0.43
N MET A 24 -4.53 0.72 0.27
CA MET A 24 -3.43 1.05 1.16
C MET A 24 -3.04 2.53 1.05
N ARG A 25 -3.01 3.05 -0.18
CA ARG A 25 -2.71 4.46 -0.40
C ARG A 25 -3.78 5.36 0.22
N ARG A 26 -5.03 4.94 0.15
CA ARG A 26 -6.10 5.69 0.77
C ARG A 26 -5.96 5.72 2.29
N LEU A 27 -5.65 4.56 2.88
CA LEU A 27 -5.44 4.48 4.32
C LEU A 27 -4.26 5.35 4.77
N ALA A 28 -3.18 5.32 4.03
CA ALA A 28 -2.02 6.15 4.34
C ALA A 28 -2.36 7.63 4.22
N GLY A 29 -3.12 7.98 3.18
CA GLY A 29 -3.56 9.34 2.98
C GLY A 29 -4.48 9.83 4.09
N ASP A 30 -5.39 8.97 4.54
CA ASP A 30 -6.29 9.32 5.63
C ASP A 30 -5.53 9.59 6.93
N VAL A 31 -4.53 8.79 7.22
CA VAL A 31 -3.71 8.99 8.41
C VAL A 31 -2.95 10.31 8.31
N ARG A 32 -2.38 10.59 7.15
CA ARG A 32 -1.66 11.84 6.93
C ARG A 32 -2.58 13.05 7.04
N ASP A 33 -3.77 12.95 6.47
CA ASP A 33 -4.74 14.03 6.50
C ASP A 33 -5.21 14.30 7.92
N ARG A 34 -5.48 13.26 8.68
CA ARG A 34 -5.88 13.44 10.07
C ARG A 34 -4.80 14.11 10.88
N ARG A 35 -3.55 13.71 10.67
CA ARG A 35 -2.44 14.31 11.37
C ARG A 35 -2.28 15.77 10.97
N GLY A 36 -2.46 16.08 9.70
CA GLY A 36 -2.38 17.43 9.22
C GLY A 36 -3.47 18.32 9.79
N GLN A 37 -4.68 17.79 9.90
CA GLN A 37 -5.80 18.56 10.44
C GLN A 37 -5.69 18.72 11.94
N ASP A 38 -5.29 17.67 12.63
CA ASP A 38 -5.25 17.70 14.07
C ASP A 38 -3.97 18.31 14.60
N GLY A 39 -2.97 18.36 13.78
CA GLY A 39 -1.63 18.73 14.22
C GLY A 39 -1.54 20.06 14.90
N ALA A 40 -2.27 21.05 14.38
CA ALA A 40 -2.21 22.37 14.95
C ALA A 40 -3.04 22.50 16.22
N SER A 41 -4.16 21.81 16.29
CA SER A 41 -5.07 21.97 17.42
C SER A 41 -4.90 20.92 18.46
N SER A 42 -4.24 19.82 18.14
CA SER A 42 -4.09 18.73 19.08
C SER A 42 -2.71 18.63 19.68
N ILE A 43 -1.83 19.52 19.35
CA ILE A 43 -0.49 19.52 19.88
C ILE A 43 -0.59 19.68 21.38
N GLY A 44 -0.02 18.80 22.12
CA GLY A 44 -0.10 18.84 23.55
C GLY A 44 -1.24 18.04 24.15
N LEU A 45 -2.22 17.65 23.32
CA LEU A 45 -3.30 16.83 23.80
C LEU A 45 -3.10 15.38 23.42
N GLN A 46 -2.32 15.12 22.41
CA GLN A 46 -2.07 13.77 21.95
C GLN A 46 -0.96 13.17 22.76
N GLU A 47 -1.15 11.95 23.24
CA GLU A 47 -0.14 11.28 24.02
C GLU A 47 0.98 10.76 23.12
N PRO A 48 2.22 10.78 23.57
CA PRO A 48 3.34 10.28 22.76
C PRO A 48 3.17 8.83 22.31
N GLU A 49 2.53 8.02 23.12
CA GLU A 49 2.31 6.63 22.76
C GLU A 49 1.36 6.50 21.59
N GLU A 50 0.32 7.31 21.54
CA GLU A 50 -0.61 7.30 20.43
C GLU A 50 0.06 7.78 19.15
N LEU A 51 0.87 8.81 19.26
CA LEU A 51 1.60 9.32 18.12
C LEU A 51 2.57 8.27 17.60
N ALA A 52 3.28 7.61 18.48
CA ALA A 52 4.21 6.56 18.08
C ALA A 52 3.49 5.41 17.37
N THR A 53 2.31 5.03 17.88
CA THR A 53 1.52 3.97 17.25
C THR A 53 1.05 4.38 15.87
N GLU A 54 0.60 5.61 15.70
CA GLU A 54 0.17 6.10 14.41
C GLU A 54 1.32 6.15 13.41
N LEU A 55 2.48 6.60 13.86
CA LEU A 55 3.66 6.66 12.99
C LEU A 55 4.13 5.27 12.60
N THR A 56 4.07 4.32 13.52
CA THR A 56 4.44 2.95 13.22
C THR A 56 3.46 2.34 12.21
N GLY A 57 2.17 2.58 12.42
CA GLY A 57 1.15 2.08 11.49
C GLY A 57 1.31 2.66 10.10
N LEU A 58 1.62 3.95 10.00
CA LEU A 58 1.86 4.58 8.72
C LEU A 58 3.10 4.00 8.04
N ALA A 59 4.18 3.82 8.79
CA ALA A 59 5.41 3.24 8.24
C ALA A 59 5.17 1.82 7.75
N GLU A 60 4.41 1.02 8.48
CA GLU A 60 4.08 -0.33 8.07
C GLU A 60 3.24 -0.32 6.80
N THR A 61 2.28 0.57 6.72
CA THR A 61 1.44 0.70 5.53
C THR A 61 2.28 1.09 4.32
N GLU A 62 3.20 2.02 4.48
CA GLU A 62 4.08 2.44 3.40
C GLU A 62 5.01 1.31 2.97
N ALA A 63 5.48 0.50 3.90
CA ALA A 63 6.30 -0.66 3.56
C ALA A 63 5.50 -1.70 2.76
N VAL A 64 4.23 -1.89 3.11
CA VAL A 64 3.35 -2.79 2.36
C VAL A 64 3.13 -2.25 0.95
N ILE A 65 2.89 -0.95 0.83
CA ILE A 65 2.72 -0.31 -0.48
C ILE A 65 3.94 -0.56 -1.35
N ASP A 66 5.13 -0.35 -0.80
CA ASP A 66 6.37 -0.55 -1.52
C ASP A 66 6.51 -1.99 -2.00
N THR A 67 6.21 -2.95 -1.13
CA THR A 67 6.25 -4.37 -1.48
C THR A 67 5.27 -4.70 -2.59
N LEU A 68 4.05 -4.16 -2.51
CA LEU A 68 3.04 -4.40 -3.52
C LEU A 68 3.42 -3.77 -4.86
N GLU A 69 4.04 -2.60 -4.83
CA GLU A 69 4.51 -1.96 -6.05
C GLU A 69 5.61 -2.78 -6.72
N GLN A 70 6.50 -3.37 -5.94
CA GLN A 70 7.54 -4.23 -6.47
C GLN A 70 6.94 -5.49 -7.09
N ARG A 71 5.95 -6.08 -6.46
CA ARG A 71 5.25 -7.23 -7.02
C ARG A 71 4.57 -6.87 -8.32
N ARG A 72 3.96 -5.68 -8.36
CA ARG A 72 3.29 -5.22 -9.55
C ARG A 72 4.26 -5.11 -10.71
N GLU A 73 5.44 -4.54 -10.48
CA GLU A 73 6.46 -4.44 -11.51
C GLU A 73 6.89 -5.80 -12.01
N THR A 74 7.08 -6.75 -11.10
CA THR A 74 7.46 -8.11 -11.46
C THR A 74 6.40 -8.77 -12.34
N LEU A 75 5.14 -8.59 -11.98
CA LEU A 75 4.04 -9.17 -12.75
C LEU A 75 3.88 -8.50 -14.10
N GLU A 76 4.10 -7.19 -14.18
CA GLU A 76 4.05 -6.49 -15.46
C GLU A 76 5.14 -6.99 -16.40
N ALA A 77 6.34 -7.19 -15.87
CA ALA A 77 7.44 -7.73 -16.66
C ALA A 77 7.10 -9.15 -17.14
N LYS A 78 6.50 -9.96 -16.28
CA LYS A 78 6.11 -11.30 -16.65
C LYS A 78 5.03 -11.28 -17.72
N LEU A 79 4.07 -10.37 -17.60
CA LEU A 79 3.03 -10.25 -18.61
C LEU A 79 3.61 -9.87 -19.96
N LYS A 80 4.61 -8.99 -19.98
CA LYS A 80 5.28 -8.66 -21.22
C LYS A 80 5.93 -9.88 -21.84
N GLU A 81 6.53 -10.73 -21.04
CA GLU A 81 7.14 -11.94 -21.56
C GLU A 81 6.11 -12.92 -22.11
N LEU A 82 4.92 -12.93 -21.55
CA LEU A 82 3.88 -13.83 -21.98
C LEU A 82 3.08 -13.33 -23.19
N SER A 83 3.18 -12.06 -23.51
CA SER A 83 2.40 -11.52 -24.63
C SER A 83 3.23 -11.29 -25.94
#